data_06c528ce13df0ed0c17d0d9cf4546c5c
#
_entry.id   06c528ce13df0ed0c17d0d9cf4546c5c
#
_cell.length_a   1.000
_cell.length_b   1.000
_cell.length_c   1.000
_cell.angle_alpha   90.00
_cell.angle_beta   90.00
_cell.angle_gamma   90.00
#
_symmetry.space_group_name_H-M   'P 1'
#
loop_
_entity.id
_entity.type
_entity.pdbx_description
1 polymer ?
#
loop_
_entity_poly.entity_id
_entity_poly.type
_entity_poly.pdbx_seq_one_letter_code
_entity_poly.pdbx_strand_id
1 'polypeptide(L)'
;MKKTKKTKGSALEKNLAGMARRVREASRILASLSTTKKNEVLRAMGSALVECAGSILEANRKDVARALKKGLSKAFIERLTLNEDRIGEMSKSLVEVSRL
;
A
#
# COMPACT_ATOMS: atom_id res chain seq x y z
N MET A 1 -16.49 -21.22 26.10
CA MET A 1 -16.37 -19.74 26.14
C MET A 1 -14.95 -19.25 25.96
N LYS A 2 -14.04 -19.65 26.81
CA LYS A 2 -12.62 -19.32 26.68
C LYS A 2 -12.02 -19.80 25.34
N LYS A 3 -12.47 -20.95 24.84
CA LYS A 3 -12.03 -21.51 23.56
C LYS A 3 -12.38 -20.64 22.36
N THR A 4 -13.58 -20.03 22.35
CA THR A 4 -14.01 -19.17 21.26
C THR A 4 -13.16 -17.91 21.18
N LYS A 5 -12.86 -17.29 22.31
CA LYS A 5 -12.01 -16.12 22.40
C LYS A 5 -10.57 -16.44 21.98
N LYS A 6 -10.04 -17.57 22.41
CA LYS A 6 -8.72 -18.06 21.98
C LYS A 6 -8.66 -18.34 20.48
N THR A 7 -9.73 -18.93 19.91
CA THR A 7 -9.80 -19.23 18.49
C THR A 7 -9.75 -17.97 17.65
N LYS A 8 -10.47 -16.91 18.03
CA LYS A 8 -10.45 -15.62 17.35
C LYS A 8 -9.07 -14.98 17.40
N GLY A 9 -8.46 -14.91 18.59
CA GLY A 9 -7.12 -14.40 18.77
C GLY A 9 -6.09 -15.21 18.00
N SER A 10 -6.21 -16.53 18.02
CA SER A 10 -5.32 -17.43 17.31
C SER A 10 -5.39 -17.25 15.78
N ALA A 11 -6.58 -17.04 15.22
CA ALA A 11 -6.75 -16.78 13.79
C ALA A 11 -6.12 -15.46 13.39
N LEU A 12 -6.32 -14.41 14.17
CA LEU A 12 -5.72 -13.10 13.94
C LEU A 12 -4.20 -13.16 14.06
N GLU A 13 -3.70 -13.82 15.09
CA GLU A 13 -2.27 -14.03 15.30
C GLU A 13 -1.62 -14.77 14.13
N LYS A 14 -2.27 -15.82 13.62
CA LYS A 14 -1.80 -16.57 12.46
C LYS A 14 -1.73 -15.70 11.21
N ASN A 15 -2.74 -14.86 11.00
CA ASN A 15 -2.76 -13.94 9.86
C ASN A 15 -1.63 -12.92 9.95
N LEU A 16 -1.42 -12.33 11.11
CA LEU A 16 -0.34 -11.38 11.34
C LEU A 16 1.03 -12.04 11.18
N ALA A 17 1.21 -13.24 11.74
CA ALA A 17 2.46 -13.99 11.60
C ALA A 17 2.73 -14.36 10.14
N GLY A 18 1.70 -14.73 9.39
CA GLY A 18 1.80 -15.03 7.97
C GLY A 18 2.20 -13.81 7.16
N MET A 19 1.62 -12.65 7.45
CA MET A 19 1.98 -11.39 6.81
C MET A 19 3.42 -11.01 7.13
N ALA A 20 3.83 -11.14 8.39
CA ALA A 20 5.19 -10.83 8.82
C ALA A 20 6.23 -11.71 8.11
N ARG A 21 5.93 -13.02 7.95
CA ARG A 21 6.82 -13.93 7.20
C ARG A 21 6.94 -13.53 5.74
N ARG A 22 5.83 -13.18 5.09
CA ARG A 22 5.83 -12.75 3.69
C ARG A 22 6.63 -11.47 3.49
N VAL A 23 6.48 -10.53 4.41
CA VAL A 23 7.25 -9.27 4.37
C VAL A 23 8.74 -9.54 4.55
N ARG A 24 9.10 -10.41 5.50
CA ARG A 24 10.50 -10.78 5.76
C ARG A 24 11.13 -11.47 4.55
N GLU A 25 10.39 -12.37 3.93
CA GLU A 25 10.85 -13.10 2.76
C GLU A 25 11.03 -12.15 1.56
N ALA A 26 10.06 -11.28 1.32
CA ALA A 26 10.14 -10.27 0.28
C ALA A 26 11.33 -9.33 0.51
N SER A 27 11.57 -8.95 1.77
CA SER A 27 12.70 -8.11 2.16
C SER A 27 14.04 -8.78 1.82
N ARG A 28 14.17 -10.09 2.08
CA ARG A 28 15.38 -10.84 1.74
C ARG A 28 15.62 -10.90 0.23
N ILE A 29 14.55 -11.13 -0.54
CA ILE A 29 14.63 -11.14 -1.99
C ILE A 29 15.08 -9.78 -2.51
N LEU A 30 14.47 -8.70 -2.02
CA LEU A 30 14.83 -7.34 -2.38
C LEU A 30 16.29 -7.03 -2.07
N ALA A 31 16.78 -7.46 -0.91
CA ALA A 31 18.16 -7.24 -0.50
C ALA A 31 19.16 -7.94 -1.44
N SER A 32 18.76 -9.06 -2.05
CA SER A 32 19.61 -9.82 -2.97
C SER A 32 19.63 -9.28 -4.39
N LEU A 33 18.70 -8.37 -4.75
CA LEU A 33 18.63 -7.82 -6.09
C LEU A 33 19.74 -6.80 -6.35
N SER A 34 20.20 -6.74 -7.60
CA SER A 34 21.15 -5.71 -8.04
C SER A 34 20.47 -4.33 -8.02
N THR A 35 21.28 -3.28 -7.95
CA THR A 35 20.79 -1.90 -8.04
C THR A 35 20.04 -1.67 -9.35
N THR A 36 20.55 -2.20 -10.46
CA THR A 36 19.87 -2.09 -11.76
C THR A 36 18.49 -2.69 -11.71
N LYS A 37 18.36 -3.90 -11.11
CA LYS A 37 17.06 -4.57 -11.01
C LYS A 37 16.10 -3.80 -10.11
N LYS A 38 16.57 -3.31 -8.97
CA LYS A 38 15.77 -2.47 -8.07
C LYS A 38 15.25 -1.23 -8.78
N ASN A 39 16.09 -0.59 -9.56
CA ASN A 39 15.71 0.60 -10.31
C ASN A 39 14.68 0.32 -11.40
N GLU A 40 14.81 -0.82 -12.08
CA GLU A 40 13.81 -1.27 -13.05
C GLU A 40 12.44 -1.47 -12.39
N VAL A 41 12.42 -2.10 -11.23
CA VAL A 41 11.18 -2.33 -10.46
C VAL A 41 10.56 -1.00 -10.04
N LEU A 42 11.36 -0.07 -9.53
CA LEU A 42 10.85 1.25 -9.12
C LEU A 42 10.21 1.99 -10.30
N ARG A 43 10.84 1.96 -11.47
CA ARG A 43 10.28 2.58 -12.67
C ARG A 43 9.00 1.88 -13.12
N ALA A 44 8.96 0.55 -13.05
CA ALA A 44 7.77 -0.23 -13.37
C ALA A 44 6.61 0.10 -12.41
N MET A 45 6.90 0.27 -11.13
CA MET A 45 5.91 0.68 -10.13
C MET A 45 5.35 2.07 -10.45
N GLY A 46 6.22 3.01 -10.82
CA GLY A 46 5.79 4.34 -11.23
C GLY A 46 4.85 4.32 -12.42
N SER A 47 5.21 3.54 -13.44
CA SER A 47 4.35 3.36 -14.63
C SER A 47 3.01 2.71 -14.29
N ALA A 48 3.03 1.69 -13.43
CA ALA A 48 1.82 1.00 -13.01
C ALA A 48 0.85 1.93 -12.26
N LEU A 49 1.37 2.83 -11.42
CA LEU A 49 0.54 3.81 -10.72
C LEU A 49 -0.22 4.70 -11.70
N VAL A 50 0.46 5.17 -12.74
CA VAL A 50 -0.17 6.02 -13.76
C VAL A 50 -1.17 5.23 -14.60
N GLU A 51 -0.81 4.03 -15.02
CA GLU A 51 -1.69 3.17 -15.82
C GLU A 51 -2.94 2.76 -15.05
N CYS A 52 -2.81 2.51 -13.75
CA CYS A 52 -3.91 2.08 -12.89
C CYS A 52 -4.60 3.24 -12.15
N ALA A 53 -4.28 4.49 -12.48
CA ALA A 53 -4.80 5.66 -11.78
C ALA A 53 -6.33 5.65 -11.68
N GLY A 54 -7.02 5.28 -12.75
CA GLY A 54 -8.48 5.21 -12.74
C GLY A 54 -9.03 4.26 -11.68
N SER A 55 -8.48 3.05 -11.62
CA SER A 55 -8.88 2.04 -10.62
C SER A 55 -8.54 2.47 -9.20
N ILE A 56 -7.38 3.08 -9.01
CA ILE A 56 -6.92 3.58 -7.70
C ILE A 56 -7.86 4.68 -7.22
N LEU A 57 -8.19 5.64 -8.07
CA LEU A 57 -9.07 6.75 -7.73
C LEU A 57 -10.49 6.26 -7.42
N GLU A 58 -10.97 5.26 -8.13
CA GLU A 58 -12.28 4.65 -7.88
C GLU A 58 -12.32 4.00 -6.50
N ALA A 59 -11.32 3.20 -6.17
CA ALA A 59 -11.19 2.58 -4.85
C ALA A 59 -11.06 3.63 -3.75
N ASN A 60 -10.28 4.67 -3.99
CA ASN A 60 -10.10 5.76 -3.04
C ASN A 60 -11.41 6.50 -2.78
N ARG A 61 -12.21 6.75 -3.81
CA ARG A 61 -13.53 7.38 -3.68
C ARG A 61 -14.43 6.63 -2.71
N LYS A 62 -14.43 5.30 -2.81
CA LYS A 62 -15.20 4.44 -1.91
C LYS A 62 -14.67 4.52 -0.47
N ASP A 63 -13.36 4.55 -0.31
CA ASP A 63 -12.74 4.67 1.02
C ASP A 63 -13.07 6.02 1.67
N VAL A 64 -13.01 7.10 0.90
CA VAL A 64 -13.36 8.44 1.37
C VAL A 64 -14.84 8.49 1.77
N ALA A 65 -15.73 7.92 0.98
CA ALA A 65 -17.15 7.87 1.31
C ALA A 65 -17.41 7.14 2.63
N ARG A 66 -16.71 6.03 2.86
CA ARG A 66 -16.80 5.29 4.13
C ARG A 66 -16.26 6.10 5.30
N ALA A 67 -15.17 6.80 5.10
CA ALA A 67 -14.56 7.64 6.13
C ALA A 67 -15.50 8.81 6.52
N LEU A 68 -16.16 9.40 5.54
CA LEU A 68 -17.15 10.46 5.78
C LEU A 68 -18.33 9.93 6.60
N LYS A 69 -18.84 8.75 6.27
CA LYS A 69 -19.93 8.12 7.02
C LYS A 69 -19.54 7.84 8.47
N LYS A 70 -18.29 7.50 8.72
CA LYS A 70 -17.78 7.24 10.07
C LYS A 70 -17.53 8.52 10.85
N GLY A 71 -17.67 9.69 10.23
CA GLY A 71 -17.48 10.96 10.89
C GLY A 71 -16.03 11.30 11.19
N LEU A 72 -15.10 10.80 10.37
CA LEU A 72 -13.68 11.11 10.54
C LEU A 72 -13.41 12.58 10.24
N SER A 73 -12.35 13.14 10.83
CA SER A 73 -12.05 14.56 10.74
C SER A 73 -11.77 15.00 9.30
N LYS A 74 -12.04 16.27 9.03
CA LYS A 74 -11.76 16.89 7.74
C LYS A 74 -10.29 16.75 7.36
N ALA A 75 -9.39 16.95 8.32
CA ALA A 75 -7.95 16.79 8.09
C ALA A 75 -7.59 15.36 7.66
N PHE A 76 -8.21 14.36 8.30
CA PHE A 76 -8.01 12.95 7.92
C PHE A 76 -8.50 12.69 6.51
N ILE A 77 -9.70 13.17 6.18
CA ILE A 77 -10.30 13.01 4.85
C ILE A 77 -9.39 13.64 3.78
N GLU A 78 -8.88 14.83 4.02
CA GLU A 78 -7.97 15.50 3.08
C GLU A 78 -6.70 14.70 2.83
N ARG A 79 -6.13 14.10 3.88
CA ARG A 79 -4.94 13.25 3.75
C ARG A 79 -5.23 11.94 3.03
N LEU A 80 -6.41 11.38 3.23
CA LEU A 80 -6.83 10.13 2.61
C LEU A 80 -7.11 10.31 1.12
N THR A 81 -7.61 11.48 0.71
CA THR A 81 -8.10 11.72 -0.64
C THR A 81 -6.96 11.81 -1.65
N LEU A 82 -7.02 10.96 -2.66
CA LEU A 82 -6.11 10.97 -3.80
C LEU A 82 -6.73 11.71 -4.99
N ASN A 83 -5.88 12.23 -5.85
CA ASN A 83 -6.26 12.77 -7.15
C ASN A 83 -5.16 12.41 -8.16
N GLU A 84 -5.38 12.75 -9.41
CA GLU A 84 -4.42 12.43 -10.49
C GLU A 84 -3.06 13.06 -10.25
N ASP A 85 -3.02 14.30 -9.76
CA ASP A 85 -1.77 15.00 -9.47
C ASP A 85 -0.95 14.28 -8.39
N ARG A 86 -1.60 13.83 -7.33
CA ARG A 86 -0.94 13.08 -6.25
C ARG A 86 -0.39 11.76 -6.74
N ILE A 87 -1.15 11.05 -7.56
CA ILE A 87 -0.69 9.78 -8.15
C ILE A 87 0.50 10.05 -9.07
N GLY A 88 0.44 11.10 -9.87
CA GLY A 88 1.55 11.52 -10.73
C GLY A 88 2.81 11.85 -9.93
N GLU A 89 2.66 12.53 -8.80
CA GLU A 89 3.79 12.83 -7.91
C GLU A 89 4.39 11.58 -7.28
N MET A 90 3.54 10.63 -6.87
CA MET A 90 3.99 9.35 -6.34
C MET A 90 4.82 8.58 -7.38
N SER A 91 4.33 8.53 -8.61
CA SER A 91 5.03 7.92 -9.73
C SER A 91 6.39 8.58 -9.95
N LYS A 92 6.41 9.90 -9.98
CA LYS A 92 7.61 10.71 -10.17
C LYS A 92 8.64 10.45 -9.06
N SER A 93 8.17 10.35 -7.81
CA SER A 93 9.03 10.06 -6.67
C SER A 93 9.72 8.70 -6.81
N LEU A 94 8.99 7.68 -7.28
CA LEU A 94 9.57 6.36 -7.53
C LEU A 94 10.66 6.41 -8.58
N VAL A 95 10.44 7.14 -9.65
CA VAL A 95 11.43 7.31 -10.72
C VAL A 95 12.66 8.07 -10.20
N GLU A 96 12.46 9.09 -9.39
CA GLU A 96 13.56 9.85 -8.78
C GLU A 96 14.43 8.96 -7.88
N VAL A 97 13.80 8.12 -7.05
CA VAL A 97 14.52 7.16 -6.21
C VAL A 97 15.34 6.19 -7.08
N SER A 98 14.79 5.78 -8.23
CA SER A 98 15.49 4.86 -9.14
C SER A 98 16.77 5.45 -9.73
N ARG A 99 16.96 6.76 -9.65
CA ARG A 99 18.13 7.46 -10.19
C ARG A 99 19.21 7.74 -9.14
N LEU A 100 18.92 7.44 -7.88
CA LEU A 100 19.90 7.67 -6.80
C LEU A 100 21.07 6.69 -6.85
#